data_cfbdd0cf11584d0caa1837cb1cf97dfe
#
_entry.id   cfbdd0cf11584d0caa1837cb1cf97dfe
#
_cell.length_a   1.000
_cell.length_b   1.000
_cell.length_c   1.000
_cell.angle_alpha   90.00
_cell.angle_beta   90.00
_cell.angle_gamma   90.00
#
_symmetry.space_group_name_H-M   'P 1'
#
loop_
_entity.id
_entity.type
_entity.pdbx_description
1 polymer ?
#
loop_
_entity_poly.entity_id
_entity_poly.type
_entity_poly.pdbx_seq_one_letter_code
_entity_poly.pdbx_strand_id
1 'polypeptide(L)'
;MNKIVAEGQITGDSWQSYASRWALCYLLAHNPNYAARFKTLGVNLMTGQTDSFETAYAEQAEQISFEYDLFLQNLGNGYRVDLCCWDWQTKAKELAAEDRLDCIVKAKAGWQATGLQAEAGQAYDFAGLGQWKIDPQTEVNADGDGVGQGTLVGVWLSGYQLSKPFELGAQGKIVATQKGQLFVRCRDAWTNLEDNQGQVRLHLRKSKK
;
A
#
# COMPACT_ATOMS: atom_id res chain seq x y z
N MET A 1 6.76 2.92 -16.57
CA MET A 1 7.60 1.71 -16.50
C MET A 1 8.14 1.26 -17.87
N ASN A 2 7.34 1.09 -18.92
CA ASN A 2 7.78 0.59 -20.24
C ASN A 2 9.00 1.31 -20.83
N LYS A 3 9.18 2.61 -20.59
CA LYS A 3 10.36 3.36 -21.03
C LYS A 3 11.64 3.06 -20.22
N ILE A 4 11.50 2.52 -19.01
CA ILE A 4 12.63 2.22 -18.11
C ILE A 4 13.25 0.87 -18.44
N VAL A 5 12.44 -0.08 -18.91
CA VAL A 5 12.85 -1.47 -19.19
C VAL A 5 13.00 -1.79 -20.68
N ALA A 6 12.78 -0.82 -21.58
CA ALA A 6 12.90 -1.03 -23.02
C ALA A 6 14.33 -1.47 -23.40
N GLU A 7 14.43 -2.54 -24.16
CA GLU A 7 15.71 -3.05 -24.67
C GLU A 7 16.40 -2.06 -25.59
N GLY A 8 17.71 -2.04 -25.60
CA GLY A 8 18.52 -1.20 -26.48
C GLY A 8 18.60 0.29 -26.14
N GLN A 9 17.89 0.73 -25.10
CA GLN A 9 17.94 2.14 -24.64
C GLN A 9 18.93 2.39 -23.51
N ILE A 10 19.96 1.55 -23.41
CA ILE A 10 20.97 1.62 -22.33
C ILE A 10 22.04 2.68 -22.62
N THR A 11 22.09 3.21 -23.82
CA THR A 11 23.12 4.12 -24.27
C THR A 11 22.63 5.55 -24.35
N GLY A 12 23.36 6.45 -23.79
CA GLY A 12 23.04 7.90 -23.82
C GLY A 12 22.51 8.42 -22.49
N ASP A 13 23.02 8.01 -21.58
CA ASP A 13 22.59 7.79 -20.25
C ASP A 13 22.70 9.03 -19.40
N SER A 14 21.55 9.69 -19.24
CA SER A 14 21.40 10.61 -18.13
C SER A 14 21.45 9.82 -16.82
N TRP A 15 22.04 10.38 -15.79
CA TRP A 15 22.03 9.82 -14.44
C TRP A 15 20.60 9.50 -13.96
N GLN A 16 19.57 10.19 -14.49
CA GLN A 16 18.16 9.92 -14.21
C GLN A 16 17.72 8.53 -14.69
N SER A 17 18.15 8.12 -15.88
CA SER A 17 17.84 6.78 -16.40
C SER A 17 18.48 5.69 -15.54
N TYR A 18 19.74 5.92 -15.12
CA TYR A 18 20.42 5.00 -14.20
C TYR A 18 19.70 4.92 -12.85
N ALA A 19 19.39 6.07 -12.24
CA ALA A 19 18.70 6.14 -10.96
C ALA A 19 17.32 5.47 -11.00
N SER A 20 16.55 5.67 -12.07
CA SER A 20 15.23 5.06 -12.24
C SER A 20 15.34 3.54 -12.36
N ARG A 21 16.30 3.02 -13.11
CA ARG A 21 16.53 1.58 -13.21
C ARG A 21 17.00 0.98 -11.90
N TRP A 22 17.92 1.66 -11.21
CA TRP A 22 18.35 1.24 -9.88
C TRP A 22 17.18 1.17 -8.91
N ALA A 23 16.34 2.18 -8.86
CA ALA A 23 15.17 2.21 -7.98
C ALA A 23 14.18 1.08 -8.29
N LEU A 24 13.96 0.77 -9.58
CA LEU A 24 13.12 -0.36 -9.98
C LEU A 24 13.72 -1.71 -9.55
N CYS A 25 15.02 -1.91 -9.80
CA CYS A 25 15.70 -3.13 -9.36
C CYS A 25 15.66 -3.27 -7.84
N TYR A 26 15.86 -2.17 -7.11
CA TYR A 26 15.78 -2.16 -5.65
C TYR A 26 14.38 -2.53 -5.16
N LEU A 27 13.33 -1.93 -5.73
CA LEU A 27 11.95 -2.29 -5.43
C LEU A 27 11.71 -3.79 -5.66
N LEU A 28 12.05 -4.30 -6.83
CA LEU A 28 11.79 -5.71 -7.19
C LEU A 28 12.56 -6.69 -6.31
N ALA A 29 13.81 -6.36 -5.95
CA ALA A 29 14.65 -7.20 -5.11
C ALA A 29 14.15 -7.31 -3.65
N HIS A 30 13.52 -6.25 -3.13
CA HIS A 30 13.12 -6.16 -1.73
C HIS A 30 11.61 -6.26 -1.50
N ASN A 31 10.80 -6.22 -2.56
CA ASN A 31 9.35 -6.36 -2.46
C ASN A 31 8.96 -7.84 -2.45
N PRO A 32 8.30 -8.35 -1.39
CA PRO A 32 7.92 -9.76 -1.29
C PRO A 32 6.98 -10.23 -2.40
N ASN A 33 6.26 -9.33 -3.07
CA ASN A 33 5.42 -9.66 -4.22
C ASN A 33 6.25 -10.12 -5.45
N TYR A 34 7.52 -9.68 -5.55
CA TYR A 34 8.33 -9.83 -6.77
C TYR A 34 9.71 -10.45 -6.55
N ALA A 35 10.26 -10.40 -5.34
CA ALA A 35 11.66 -10.72 -5.06
C ALA A 35 12.11 -12.11 -5.53
N ALA A 36 11.28 -13.13 -5.31
CA ALA A 36 11.61 -14.50 -5.72
C ALA A 36 11.73 -14.59 -7.26
N ARG A 37 10.80 -14.00 -8.00
CA ARG A 37 10.80 -13.98 -9.47
C ARG A 37 11.94 -13.11 -10.02
N PHE A 38 12.26 -12.00 -9.37
CA PHE A 38 13.38 -11.13 -9.75
C PHE A 38 14.73 -11.86 -9.63
N LYS A 39 14.91 -12.62 -8.56
CA LYS A 39 16.11 -13.46 -8.39
C LYS A 39 16.21 -14.51 -9.50
N THR A 40 15.12 -15.18 -9.85
CA THR A 40 15.09 -16.18 -10.93
C THR A 40 15.43 -15.55 -12.27
N LEU A 41 14.81 -14.41 -12.60
CA LEU A 41 15.12 -13.66 -13.82
C LEU A 41 16.61 -13.31 -13.91
N GLY A 42 17.20 -12.79 -12.82
CA GLY A 42 18.63 -12.47 -12.79
C GLY A 42 19.53 -13.68 -13.06
N VAL A 43 19.23 -14.82 -12.46
CA VAL A 43 19.98 -16.07 -12.70
C VAL A 43 19.84 -16.53 -14.15
N ASN A 44 18.64 -16.51 -14.72
CA ASN A 44 18.38 -16.93 -16.09
C ASN A 44 19.15 -16.04 -17.09
N LEU A 45 19.13 -14.74 -16.92
CA LEU A 45 19.89 -13.82 -17.75
C LEU A 45 21.42 -14.05 -17.65
N MET A 46 21.93 -14.30 -16.45
CA MET A 46 23.37 -14.57 -16.24
C MET A 46 23.82 -15.92 -16.84
N THR A 47 22.92 -16.88 -16.95
CA THR A 47 23.19 -18.22 -17.52
C THR A 47 22.88 -18.30 -19.02
N GLY A 48 22.54 -17.17 -19.67
CA GLY A 48 22.28 -17.10 -21.11
C GLY A 48 20.95 -17.71 -21.54
N GLN A 49 19.99 -17.84 -20.63
CA GLN A 49 18.63 -18.24 -20.99
C GLN A 49 17.90 -17.03 -21.62
N THR A 50 17.01 -17.33 -22.59
CA THR A 50 16.18 -16.33 -23.26
C THR A 50 14.99 -15.94 -22.37
N ASP A 51 15.27 -15.18 -21.33
CA ASP A 51 14.27 -14.62 -20.43
C ASP A 51 14.31 -13.09 -20.53
N SER A 52 13.21 -12.44 -20.25
CA SER A 52 13.15 -10.99 -20.27
C SER A 52 12.31 -10.46 -19.10
N PHE A 53 12.47 -9.20 -18.80
CA PHE A 53 11.62 -8.53 -17.82
C PHE A 53 10.14 -8.58 -18.23
N GLU A 54 9.87 -8.40 -19.50
CA GLU A 54 8.51 -8.42 -20.04
C GLU A 54 7.90 -9.83 -19.88
N THR A 55 8.62 -10.88 -20.25
CA THR A 55 8.15 -12.25 -20.04
C THR A 55 7.90 -12.57 -18.58
N ALA A 56 8.78 -12.09 -17.69
CA ALA A 56 8.67 -12.37 -16.27
C ALA A 56 7.52 -11.62 -15.57
N TYR A 57 7.18 -10.41 -16.03
CA TYR A 57 6.31 -9.50 -15.27
C TYR A 57 5.15 -8.87 -16.04
N ALA A 58 4.88 -9.27 -17.30
CA ALA A 58 3.83 -8.67 -18.14
C ALA A 58 2.48 -8.54 -17.41
N GLU A 59 2.04 -9.60 -16.75
CA GLU A 59 0.76 -9.65 -16.02
C GLU A 59 0.73 -8.75 -14.77
N GLN A 60 1.90 -8.40 -14.24
CA GLN A 60 2.03 -7.59 -13.03
C GLN A 60 2.52 -6.17 -13.31
N ALA A 61 2.64 -5.79 -14.58
CA ALA A 61 3.24 -4.52 -14.98
C ALA A 61 2.55 -3.30 -14.35
N GLU A 62 1.22 -3.31 -14.26
CA GLU A 62 0.44 -2.22 -13.65
C GLU A 62 0.61 -2.18 -12.12
N GLN A 63 0.64 -3.34 -11.46
CA GLN A 63 0.90 -3.45 -10.03
C GLN A 63 2.31 -2.92 -9.69
N ILE A 64 3.31 -3.37 -10.44
CA ILE A 64 4.70 -2.89 -10.29
C ILE A 64 4.78 -1.38 -10.54
N SER A 65 4.11 -0.88 -11.57
CA SER A 65 4.09 0.56 -11.87
C SER A 65 3.52 1.37 -10.72
N PHE A 66 2.41 0.93 -10.16
CA PHE A 66 1.76 1.57 -9.01
C PHE A 66 2.69 1.58 -7.77
N GLU A 67 3.26 0.42 -7.40
CA GLU A 67 4.15 0.32 -6.24
C GLU A 67 5.47 1.07 -6.47
N TYR A 68 5.95 1.13 -7.71
CA TYR A 68 7.13 1.89 -8.07
C TYR A 68 6.90 3.40 -7.93
N ASP A 69 5.75 3.92 -8.38
CA ASP A 69 5.39 5.33 -8.20
C ASP A 69 5.26 5.68 -6.71
N LEU A 70 4.65 4.80 -5.91
CA LEU A 70 4.56 4.97 -4.46
C LEU A 70 5.95 4.95 -3.80
N PHE A 71 6.84 4.06 -4.24
CA PHE A 71 8.22 3.99 -3.76
C PHE A 71 9.01 5.25 -4.11
N LEU A 72 8.90 5.76 -5.35
CA LEU A 72 9.58 6.98 -5.75
C LEU A 72 9.14 8.20 -4.95
N GLN A 73 7.83 8.33 -4.69
CA GLN A 73 7.27 9.41 -3.86
C GLN A 73 7.82 9.38 -2.41
N ASN A 74 8.21 8.20 -1.93
CA ASN A 74 8.69 7.99 -0.57
C ASN A 74 10.18 7.62 -0.49
N LEU A 75 10.92 7.76 -1.57
CA LEU A 75 12.34 7.37 -1.66
C LEU A 75 13.20 8.06 -0.60
N GLY A 76 12.95 9.34 -0.34
CA GLY A 76 13.64 10.13 0.68
C GLY A 76 13.37 9.69 2.13
N ASN A 77 12.43 8.79 2.35
CA ASN A 77 12.05 8.29 3.67
C ASN A 77 12.76 6.96 4.02
N GLY A 78 13.96 6.71 3.50
CA GLY A 78 14.81 5.59 3.91
C GLY A 78 14.67 4.32 3.08
N TYR A 79 14.25 4.42 1.83
CA TYR A 79 14.14 3.28 0.90
C TYR A 79 13.23 2.14 1.39
N ARG A 80 12.16 2.49 2.11
CA ARG A 80 11.24 1.56 2.79
C ARG A 80 10.30 0.88 1.78
N VAL A 81 10.81 -0.13 1.06
CA VAL A 81 10.01 -0.95 0.13
C VAL A 81 8.87 -1.66 0.85
N ASP A 82 9.08 -2.09 2.07
CA ASP A 82 8.07 -2.76 2.90
C ASP A 82 6.80 -1.92 3.11
N LEU A 83 6.92 -0.60 3.15
CA LEU A 83 5.78 0.31 3.26
C LEU A 83 5.08 0.58 1.92
N CYS A 84 5.76 0.30 0.81
CA CYS A 84 5.24 0.45 -0.55
C CYS A 84 4.69 -0.86 -1.12
N CYS A 85 4.96 -1.98 -0.45
CA CYS A 85 4.44 -3.29 -0.82
C CYS A 85 2.93 -3.32 -0.63
N TRP A 86 2.20 -3.53 -1.73
CA TRP A 86 0.73 -3.53 -1.71
C TRP A 86 0.18 -4.94 -1.54
N ASP A 87 -0.89 -5.07 -0.79
CA ASP A 87 -1.58 -6.35 -0.62
C ASP A 87 -2.54 -6.59 -1.80
N TRP A 88 -2.04 -7.34 -2.80
CA TRP A 88 -2.80 -7.78 -3.96
C TRP A 88 -3.55 -9.10 -3.73
N GLN A 89 -3.35 -9.76 -2.58
CA GLN A 89 -3.88 -11.08 -2.31
C GLN A 89 -5.24 -11.04 -1.60
N THR A 90 -5.45 -10.03 -0.75
CA THR A 90 -6.72 -9.87 -0.03
C THR A 90 -7.86 -9.58 -1.00
N LYS A 91 -8.77 -10.53 -1.12
CA LYS A 91 -9.97 -10.38 -1.95
C LYS A 91 -10.94 -9.42 -1.29
N ALA A 92 -11.21 -8.30 -1.96
CA ALA A 92 -12.23 -7.37 -1.52
C ALA A 92 -13.62 -7.84 -1.94
N LYS A 93 -14.61 -7.60 -1.06
CA LYS A 93 -16.03 -7.92 -1.30
C LYS A 93 -16.92 -6.74 -0.94
N GLU A 94 -18.04 -6.63 -1.63
CA GLU A 94 -19.14 -5.76 -1.21
C GLU A 94 -19.82 -6.32 0.03
N LEU A 95 -20.24 -5.43 0.93
CA LEU A 95 -20.99 -5.82 2.11
C LEU A 95 -22.51 -5.78 1.83
N ALA A 96 -23.21 -6.85 2.14
CA ALA A 96 -24.66 -6.84 2.25
C ALA A 96 -25.10 -6.07 3.51
N ALA A 97 -26.41 -5.82 3.66
CA ALA A 97 -26.93 -4.96 4.72
C ALA A 97 -26.61 -5.47 6.14
N GLU A 98 -26.55 -6.79 6.33
CA GLU A 98 -26.29 -7.42 7.63
C GLU A 98 -24.84 -7.93 7.77
N ASP A 99 -24.02 -7.74 6.72
CA ASP A 99 -22.64 -8.17 6.74
C ASP A 99 -21.79 -7.26 7.62
N ARG A 100 -20.81 -7.88 8.26
CA ARG A 100 -19.72 -7.21 8.96
C ARG A 100 -18.39 -7.68 8.40
N LEU A 101 -17.45 -6.75 8.32
CA LEU A 101 -16.08 -7.01 7.97
C LEU A 101 -15.19 -6.58 9.14
N ASP A 102 -14.26 -7.45 9.49
CA ASP A 102 -13.30 -7.22 10.56
C ASP A 102 -11.89 -7.35 9.98
N CYS A 103 -11.03 -6.37 10.22
CA CYS A 103 -9.62 -6.45 9.85
C CYS A 103 -8.73 -5.92 10.98
N ILE A 104 -7.49 -6.38 10.99
CA ILE A 104 -6.46 -5.91 11.92
C ILE A 104 -5.58 -4.90 11.19
N VAL A 105 -5.41 -3.74 11.80
CA VAL A 105 -4.55 -2.66 11.30
C VAL A 105 -3.35 -2.52 12.23
N LYS A 106 -2.16 -2.87 11.73
CA LYS A 106 -0.91 -2.79 12.48
C LYS A 106 -0.36 -1.37 12.41
N ALA A 107 0.07 -0.82 13.55
CA ALA A 107 0.57 0.56 13.63
C ALA A 107 1.80 0.82 12.75
N LYS A 108 2.74 -0.13 12.70
CA LYS A 108 4.02 -0.02 11.98
C LYS A 108 3.95 -0.28 10.47
N ALA A 109 2.80 -0.70 9.96
CA ALA A 109 2.67 -1.04 8.54
C ALA A 109 2.19 0.15 7.71
N GLY A 110 2.53 0.14 6.43
CA GLY A 110 1.97 1.05 5.44
C GLY A 110 0.47 0.80 5.19
N TRP A 111 0.00 1.05 4.00
CA TRP A 111 -1.40 0.83 3.64
C TRP A 111 -1.77 -0.66 3.69
N GLN A 112 -2.83 -0.98 4.40
CA GLN A 112 -3.30 -2.34 4.64
C GLN A 112 -4.71 -2.53 4.10
N ALA A 113 -4.93 -3.62 3.37
CA ALA A 113 -6.24 -3.94 2.80
C ALA A 113 -7.25 -4.26 3.91
N THR A 114 -8.42 -3.64 3.83
CA THR A 114 -9.53 -3.99 4.74
C THR A 114 -10.35 -5.18 4.24
N GLY A 115 -10.30 -5.48 2.94
CA GLY A 115 -11.18 -6.42 2.27
C GLY A 115 -12.55 -5.82 1.88
N LEU A 116 -12.75 -4.51 2.06
CA LEU A 116 -13.96 -3.82 1.61
C LEU A 116 -13.83 -3.37 0.16
N GLN A 117 -14.77 -3.82 -0.69
CA GLN A 117 -15.07 -3.22 -1.99
C GLN A 117 -16.27 -2.28 -1.81
N ALA A 118 -16.09 -1.01 -2.10
CA ALA A 118 -17.15 -0.01 -1.97
C ALA A 118 -17.67 0.44 -3.33
N GLU A 119 -18.97 0.76 -3.38
CA GLU A 119 -19.61 1.48 -4.47
C GLU A 119 -19.71 2.97 -4.14
N ALA A 120 -19.55 3.83 -5.15
CA ALA A 120 -19.64 5.28 -4.99
C ALA A 120 -20.97 5.71 -4.36
N GLY A 121 -20.93 6.60 -3.38
CA GLY A 121 -22.09 7.09 -2.65
C GLY A 121 -22.61 6.14 -1.55
N GLN A 122 -22.06 4.93 -1.43
CA GLN A 122 -22.44 4.01 -0.36
C GLN A 122 -21.79 4.44 0.96
N ALA A 123 -22.60 4.45 2.03
CA ALA A 123 -22.15 4.76 3.37
C ALA A 123 -21.83 3.49 4.17
N TYR A 124 -20.80 3.57 5.01
CA TYR A 124 -20.37 2.52 5.91
C TYR A 124 -20.15 3.09 7.31
N ASP A 125 -20.70 2.42 8.33
CA ASP A 125 -20.36 2.68 9.72
C ASP A 125 -19.12 1.89 10.07
N PHE A 126 -18.24 2.47 10.89
CA PHE A 126 -17.01 1.82 11.31
C PHE A 126 -16.72 2.05 12.79
N ALA A 127 -15.93 1.13 13.37
CA ALA A 127 -15.36 1.27 14.70
C ALA A 127 -13.95 0.63 14.74
N GLY A 128 -12.96 1.43 15.14
CA GLY A 128 -11.59 0.99 15.40
C GLY A 128 -11.38 0.76 16.88
N LEU A 129 -11.21 -0.48 17.29
CA LEU A 129 -11.07 -0.90 18.68
C LEU A 129 -9.62 -1.27 19.01
N GLY A 130 -9.14 -0.83 20.15
CA GLY A 130 -7.79 -1.07 20.64
C GLY A 130 -6.95 0.20 20.66
N GLN A 131 -5.68 0.00 20.93
CA GLN A 131 -4.69 1.06 21.05
C GLN A 131 -3.42 0.63 20.34
N TRP A 132 -2.63 1.61 19.94
CA TRP A 132 -1.29 1.43 19.39
C TRP A 132 -0.35 2.48 19.94
N LYS A 133 0.93 2.20 19.88
CA LYS A 133 1.99 3.16 20.22
C LYS A 133 2.51 3.78 18.94
N ILE A 134 2.66 5.09 18.92
CA ILE A 134 3.26 5.89 17.83
C ILE A 134 4.73 6.23 18.10
N ASP A 135 5.17 5.97 19.31
CA ASP A 135 6.55 5.98 19.79
C ASP A 135 6.62 5.12 21.06
N PRO A 136 7.80 4.88 21.66
CA PRO A 136 7.94 4.04 22.86
C PRO A 136 7.14 4.50 24.07
N GLN A 137 6.72 5.77 24.13
CA GLN A 137 6.09 6.38 25.31
C GLN A 137 4.64 6.78 25.07
N THR A 138 4.24 7.02 23.81
CA THR A 138 2.92 7.56 23.46
C THR A 138 1.98 6.46 22.95
N GLU A 139 1.00 6.11 23.75
CA GLU A 139 -0.08 5.19 23.40
C GLU A 139 -1.37 5.95 23.12
N VAL A 140 -2.00 5.65 21.98
CA VAL A 140 -3.23 6.32 21.52
C VAL A 140 -4.22 5.30 20.96
N ASN A 141 -5.50 5.66 20.94
CA ASN A 141 -6.50 4.92 20.18
C ASN A 141 -6.49 5.37 18.70
N ALA A 142 -7.46 4.94 17.92
CA ALA A 142 -7.57 5.27 16.50
C ALA A 142 -7.88 6.77 16.22
N ASP A 143 -8.22 7.59 17.21
CA ASP A 143 -8.37 9.04 17.05
C ASP A 143 -7.02 9.77 17.05
N GLY A 144 -5.95 9.09 17.52
CA GLY A 144 -4.61 9.65 17.57
C GLY A 144 -4.37 10.56 18.78
N ASP A 145 -3.32 11.38 18.68
CA ASP A 145 -2.76 12.19 19.76
C ASP A 145 -3.36 13.60 19.87
N GLY A 146 -4.40 13.90 19.09
CA GLY A 146 -5.06 15.21 19.03
C GLY A 146 -4.38 16.24 18.11
N VAL A 147 -3.14 15.98 17.64
CA VAL A 147 -2.47 16.76 16.59
C VAL A 147 -2.38 15.97 15.28
N GLY A 148 -2.98 14.78 15.27
CA GLY A 148 -3.20 13.98 14.08
C GLY A 148 -2.24 12.81 13.89
N GLN A 149 -1.24 12.64 14.74
CA GLN A 149 -0.42 11.42 14.71
C GLN A 149 -1.15 10.26 15.39
N GLY A 150 -0.98 9.07 14.88
CA GLY A 150 -1.69 7.91 15.38
C GLY A 150 -3.15 7.82 14.96
N THR A 151 -3.68 8.78 14.20
CA THR A 151 -5.05 8.71 13.67
C THR A 151 -5.17 7.57 12.66
N LEU A 152 -6.23 6.78 12.75
CA LEU A 152 -6.59 5.84 11.68
C LEU A 152 -7.02 6.62 10.44
N VAL A 153 -6.36 6.40 9.33
CA VAL A 153 -6.64 7.06 8.04
C VAL A 153 -6.92 6.04 6.95
N GLY A 154 -7.69 6.44 5.96
CA GLY A 154 -8.07 5.61 4.83
C GLY A 154 -7.75 6.23 3.48
N VAL A 155 -7.65 5.38 2.45
CA VAL A 155 -7.64 5.73 1.03
C VAL A 155 -8.51 4.76 0.25
N TRP A 156 -9.08 5.22 -0.84
CA TRP A 156 -9.73 4.37 -1.83
C TRP A 156 -8.75 4.06 -2.95
N LEU A 157 -8.57 2.78 -3.26
CA LEU A 157 -7.85 2.32 -4.44
C LEU A 157 -8.84 1.99 -5.56
N SER A 158 -8.72 2.64 -6.70
CA SER A 158 -9.52 2.39 -7.91
C SER A 158 -8.61 2.43 -9.14
N GLY A 159 -8.54 1.34 -9.91
CA GLY A 159 -7.74 1.29 -11.13
C GLY A 159 -6.28 1.73 -10.94
N TYR A 160 -5.61 1.24 -9.91
CA TYR A 160 -4.24 1.62 -9.53
C TYR A 160 -4.03 3.11 -9.18
N GLN A 161 -5.10 3.80 -8.79
CA GLN A 161 -5.03 5.18 -8.34
C GLN A 161 -5.57 5.30 -6.92
N LEU A 162 -4.85 6.04 -6.09
CA LEU A 162 -5.27 6.34 -4.72
C LEU A 162 -6.06 7.65 -4.67
N SER A 163 -7.14 7.64 -3.90
CA SER A 163 -7.79 8.87 -3.49
C SER A 163 -6.84 9.70 -2.59
N LYS A 164 -7.22 10.96 -2.33
CA LYS A 164 -6.60 11.66 -1.20
C LYS A 164 -6.89 10.89 0.10
N PRO A 165 -5.90 10.81 1.02
CA PRO A 165 -6.12 10.25 2.34
C PRO A 165 -7.21 11.02 3.09
N PHE A 166 -8.03 10.30 3.85
CA PHE A 166 -9.07 10.85 4.71
C PHE A 166 -9.00 10.26 6.11
N GLU A 167 -9.43 11.03 7.09
CA GLU A 167 -9.45 10.60 8.49
C GLU A 167 -10.64 9.69 8.74
N LEU A 168 -10.41 8.65 9.52
CA LEU A 168 -11.42 7.77 10.08
C LEU A 168 -11.59 8.03 11.58
N GLY A 169 -10.51 7.94 12.34
CA GLY A 169 -10.58 7.96 13.79
C GLY A 169 -11.10 6.65 14.38
N ALA A 170 -11.55 6.70 15.64
CA ALA A 170 -11.97 5.51 16.37
C ALA A 170 -13.36 5.01 15.97
N GLN A 171 -14.26 5.88 15.57
CA GLN A 171 -15.61 5.48 15.13
C GLN A 171 -16.30 6.54 14.29
N GLY A 172 -17.20 6.12 13.43
CA GLY A 172 -17.95 7.08 12.63
C GLY A 172 -18.65 6.45 11.44
N LYS A 173 -18.92 7.30 10.47
CA LYS A 173 -19.50 6.95 9.19
C LYS A 173 -18.65 7.53 8.06
N ILE A 174 -18.33 6.70 7.08
CA ILE A 174 -17.69 7.13 5.84
C ILE A 174 -18.63 6.93 4.66
N VAL A 175 -18.53 7.82 3.68
CA VAL A 175 -19.22 7.67 2.40
C VAL A 175 -18.13 7.47 1.34
N ALA A 176 -18.24 6.39 0.57
CA ALA A 176 -17.30 6.13 -0.51
C ALA A 176 -17.47 7.20 -1.60
N THR A 177 -16.41 7.95 -1.87
CA THR A 177 -16.41 9.02 -2.87
C THR A 177 -16.28 8.48 -4.30
N GLN A 178 -15.81 7.22 -4.42
CA GLN A 178 -15.63 6.52 -5.68
C GLN A 178 -15.79 5.02 -5.46
N LYS A 179 -16.02 4.27 -6.54
CA LYS A 179 -15.91 2.82 -6.50
C LYS A 179 -14.46 2.43 -6.28
N GLY A 180 -14.19 1.52 -5.32
CA GLY A 180 -12.81 1.11 -5.03
C GLY A 180 -12.69 0.27 -3.78
N GLN A 181 -11.46 -0.15 -3.51
CA GLN A 181 -11.11 -0.90 -2.31
C GLN A 181 -10.64 0.06 -1.21
N LEU A 182 -11.05 -0.19 0.01
CA LEU A 182 -10.59 0.58 1.17
C LEU A 182 -9.28 0.01 1.70
N PHE A 183 -8.26 0.87 1.75
CA PHE A 183 -7.02 0.62 2.48
C PHE A 183 -6.89 1.60 3.63
N VAL A 184 -6.27 1.14 4.71
CA VAL A 184 -6.14 1.92 5.95
C VAL A 184 -4.74 1.81 6.53
N ARG A 185 -4.35 2.80 7.34
CA ARG A 185 -3.11 2.75 8.12
C ARG A 185 -3.19 3.66 9.36
N CYS A 186 -2.26 3.48 10.28
CA CYS A 186 -1.93 4.48 11.29
C CYS A 186 -1.25 5.68 10.60
N ARG A 187 -1.70 6.90 10.86
CA ARG A 187 -1.03 8.12 10.40
C ARG A 187 0.23 8.36 11.23
N ASP A 188 1.35 8.30 10.57
CA ASP A 188 2.64 8.72 11.11
C ASP A 188 3.58 9.05 9.96
N ALA A 189 4.70 9.71 10.24
CA ALA A 189 5.75 9.89 9.26
C ALA A 189 6.30 8.51 8.83
N TRP A 190 6.58 8.34 7.54
CA TRP A 190 7.10 7.06 7.01
C TRP A 190 8.41 6.64 7.68
N THR A 191 9.22 7.62 8.09
CA THR A 191 10.48 7.40 8.82
C THR A 191 10.28 6.89 10.25
N ASN A 192 9.12 7.15 10.85
CA ASN A 192 8.83 6.85 12.24
C ASN A 192 8.01 5.57 12.43
N LEU A 193 7.44 5.01 11.33
CA LEU A 193 6.60 3.80 11.41
C LEU A 193 7.32 2.58 12.00
N GLU A 194 8.66 2.57 12.05
CA GLU A 194 9.42 1.44 12.55
C GLU A 194 9.32 1.27 14.06
N ASP A 195 9.21 2.36 14.81
CA ASP A 195 9.09 2.34 16.29
C ASP A 195 7.63 2.19 16.75
N ASN A 196 6.67 2.29 15.85
CA ASN A 196 5.26 2.06 16.13
C ASN A 196 5.00 0.60 16.56
N GLN A 197 4.10 0.41 17.53
CA GLN A 197 3.76 -0.91 18.06
C GLN A 197 2.25 -1.05 18.25
N GLY A 198 1.80 -2.32 18.29
CA GLY A 198 0.40 -2.62 18.52
C GLY A 198 -0.45 -2.58 17.25
N GLN A 199 -1.75 -2.68 17.46
CA GLN A 199 -2.73 -2.79 16.38
C GLN A 199 -4.11 -2.39 16.84
N VAL A 200 -4.92 -1.93 15.89
CA VAL A 200 -6.34 -1.64 16.06
C VAL A 200 -7.15 -2.66 15.25
N ARG A 201 -8.26 -3.14 15.80
CA ARG A 201 -9.24 -3.93 15.07
C ARG A 201 -10.29 -3.00 14.49
N LEU A 202 -10.36 -2.92 13.17
CA LEU A 202 -11.35 -2.15 12.46
C LEU A 202 -12.54 -3.03 12.09
N HIS A 203 -13.73 -2.59 12.52
CA HIS A 203 -15.02 -3.14 12.16
C HIS A 203 -15.71 -2.25 11.13
N LEU A 204 -16.25 -2.85 10.09
CA LEU A 204 -16.96 -2.14 9.03
C LEU A 204 -18.29 -2.83 8.76
N ARG A 205 -19.36 -2.07 8.58
CA ARG A 205 -20.67 -2.54 8.14
C ARG A 205 -21.31 -1.52 7.20
N LYS A 206 -22.17 -1.99 6.32
CA LYS A 206 -22.97 -1.11 5.48
C LYS A 206 -23.93 -0.31 6.35
N SER A 207 -23.96 1.03 6.20
CA SER A 207 -24.90 1.86 6.97
C SER A 207 -26.34 1.56 6.54
N LYS A 208 -27.22 1.42 7.51
CA LYS A 208 -28.67 1.37 7.24
C LYS A 208 -29.10 2.75 6.72
N LYS A 209 -29.98 2.73 5.72
CA LYS A 209 -30.59 3.94 5.18
C LYS A 209 -31.51 4.60 6.20
#